data_2fb0717ea10de1bf66bb135884d6884d
#
_entry.id   2fb0717ea10de1bf66bb135884d6884d
#
_cell.length_a   1.000
_cell.length_b   1.000
_cell.length_c   1.000
_cell.angle_alpha   90.00
_cell.angle_beta   90.00
_cell.angle_gamma   90.00
#
_symmetry.space_group_name_H-M   'P 1'
#
loop_
_entity.id
_entity.type
_entity.pdbx_description
1 polymer ?
#
loop_
_entity_poly.entity_id
_entity_poly.type
_entity_poly.pdbx_seq_one_letter_code
_entity_poly.pdbx_strand_id
1 'polypeptide(L)'
;MKGADGMYAIVFNLKTDDLKKTYGEPYNGAYDEIRQELESLGFDWTQGSVYINSDTNNSLTTVYKAISRLSQIDWFKQSVRDIRAFKVEDWSDFTEIVKG
;
A
#
# COMPACT_ATOMS: atom_id res chain seq x y z
N MET A 1 -25.83 -0.74 -1.57
CA MET A 1 -25.39 -0.33 -1.37
C MET A 1 -24.43 -0.11 -1.16
N LYS A 2 -24.15 -0.10 -1.24
CA LYS A 2 -23.31 0.16 -1.14
C LYS A 2 -22.61 0.47 -0.29
N GLY A 3 -22.91 0.66 0.27
CA GLY A 3 -22.53 1.32 1.47
C GLY A 3 -21.29 0.82 2.11
N ALA A 4 -21.23 -0.40 2.33
CA ALA A 4 -20.01 -1.00 2.85
C ALA A 4 -18.85 -0.79 1.89
N ASP A 5 -19.21 -0.41 0.70
CA ASP A 5 -18.23 -0.14 -0.31
C ASP A 5 -17.55 1.17 -0.02
N GLY A 6 -16.44 1.37 -0.63
CA GLY A 6 -15.71 2.58 -0.45
C GLY A 6 -14.27 2.31 -0.76
N MET A 7 -13.48 3.33 -0.57
CA MET A 7 -12.05 3.20 -0.80
C MET A 7 -11.35 2.81 0.48
N TYR A 8 -10.38 1.94 0.36
CA TYR A 8 -9.52 1.63 1.47
C TYR A 8 -8.10 2.00 1.08
N ALA A 9 -7.36 2.51 2.05
CA ALA A 9 -5.96 2.85 1.86
C ALA A 9 -5.10 1.87 2.64
N ILE A 10 -3.95 1.54 2.06
CA ILE A 10 -2.92 0.79 2.77
C ILE A 10 -1.71 1.69 2.85
N VAL A 11 -1.17 1.84 4.06
CA VAL A 11 0.01 2.67 4.31
C VAL A 11 1.00 1.83 5.09
N PHE A 12 2.25 1.84 4.67
CA PHE A 12 3.28 1.08 5.38
C PHE A 12 4.56 1.88 5.48
N ASN A 13 5.39 1.49 6.44
CA ASN A 13 6.72 2.06 6.61
C ASN A 13 7.70 0.92 6.77
N LEU A 14 8.83 1.04 6.08
CA LEU A 14 9.88 0.04 6.16
C LEU A 14 11.07 0.62 6.92
N LYS A 15 11.76 -0.26 7.64
CA LYS A 15 13.00 0.12 8.31
C LYS A 15 14.13 -0.04 7.29
N THR A 16 14.75 1.08 6.95
CA THR A 16 15.74 1.12 5.89
C THR A 16 16.91 0.17 6.13
N ASP A 17 17.43 0.14 7.37
CA ASP A 17 18.55 -0.73 7.69
C ASP A 17 18.21 -2.19 7.50
N ASP A 18 17.02 -2.59 7.93
CA ASP A 18 16.59 -3.97 7.75
C ASP A 18 16.33 -4.28 6.29
N LEU A 19 15.80 -3.32 5.55
CA LEU A 19 15.55 -3.51 4.12
C LEU A 19 16.85 -3.73 3.37
N LYS A 20 17.89 -2.97 3.71
CA LYS A 20 19.20 -3.17 3.09
C LYS A 20 19.74 -4.56 3.34
N LYS A 21 19.51 -5.08 4.54
CA LYS A 21 20.01 -6.40 4.91
C LYS A 21 19.21 -7.54 4.29
N THR A 22 17.90 -7.39 4.23
CA THR A 22 17.03 -8.49 3.82
C THR A 22 16.74 -8.49 2.32
N TYR A 23 16.61 -7.32 1.71
CA TYR A 23 16.41 -7.22 0.29
C TYR A 23 17.73 -7.05 -0.46
N GLY A 24 18.59 -6.26 0.08
CA GLY A 24 19.89 -5.95 -0.53
C GLY A 24 19.96 -4.53 -1.04
N GLU A 25 21.13 -4.15 -1.54
CA GLU A 25 21.33 -2.81 -2.07
C GLU A 25 21.70 -2.92 -3.55
N PRO A 26 21.17 -2.02 -4.37
CA PRO A 26 20.20 -0.97 -4.03
C PRO A 26 18.82 -1.57 -3.75
N TYR A 27 18.09 -0.94 -2.85
CA TYR A 27 16.80 -1.50 -2.43
C TYR A 27 15.60 -0.85 -3.11
N ASN A 28 15.85 -0.06 -4.15
CA ASN A 28 14.77 0.59 -4.90
C ASN A 28 13.78 -0.43 -5.46
N GLY A 29 14.30 -1.57 -5.92
CA GLY A 29 13.46 -2.60 -6.49
C GLY A 29 12.45 -3.17 -5.52
N ALA A 30 12.71 -3.06 -4.20
CA ALA A 30 11.78 -3.54 -3.21
C ALA A 30 10.44 -2.82 -3.32
N TYR A 31 10.48 -1.50 -3.47
CA TYR A 31 9.26 -0.71 -3.61
C TYR A 31 8.54 -1.02 -4.91
N ASP A 32 9.28 -1.31 -5.97
CA ASP A 32 8.68 -1.70 -7.24
C ASP A 32 7.96 -3.04 -7.11
N GLU A 33 8.53 -3.98 -6.38
CA GLU A 33 7.90 -5.27 -6.18
C GLU A 33 6.60 -5.13 -5.39
N ILE A 34 6.61 -4.29 -4.35
CA ILE A 34 5.40 -4.05 -3.57
C ILE A 34 4.33 -3.42 -4.45
N ARG A 35 4.72 -2.45 -5.26
CA ARG A 35 3.76 -1.79 -6.16
C ARG A 35 3.12 -2.80 -7.10
N GLN A 36 3.92 -3.67 -7.71
CA GLN A 36 3.40 -4.66 -8.62
C GLN A 36 2.42 -5.60 -7.93
N GLU A 37 2.75 -6.03 -6.72
CA GLU A 37 1.86 -6.90 -5.96
C GLU A 37 0.54 -6.20 -5.64
N LEU A 38 0.62 -4.98 -5.16
CA LEU A 38 -0.59 -4.26 -4.76
C LEU A 38 -1.43 -3.86 -5.97
N GLU A 39 -0.79 -3.47 -7.07
CA GLU A 39 -1.54 -3.13 -8.28
C GLU A 39 -2.25 -4.35 -8.84
N SER A 40 -1.64 -5.52 -8.74
CA SER A 40 -2.28 -6.74 -9.22
C SER A 40 -3.54 -7.06 -8.41
N LEU A 41 -3.66 -6.50 -7.22
CA LEU A 41 -4.81 -6.72 -6.35
C LEU A 41 -5.76 -5.52 -6.34
N GLY A 42 -5.53 -4.55 -7.22
CA GLY A 42 -6.45 -3.44 -7.36
C GLY A 42 -6.12 -2.21 -6.53
N PHE A 43 -4.93 -2.16 -5.94
CA PHE A 43 -4.50 -1.00 -5.16
C PHE A 43 -3.58 -0.14 -6.02
N ASP A 44 -4.00 1.11 -6.23
CA ASP A 44 -3.23 2.05 -7.03
C ASP A 44 -2.32 2.87 -6.15
N TRP A 45 -1.09 3.04 -6.61
CA TRP A 45 -0.11 3.85 -5.90
C TRP A 45 -0.51 5.32 -6.00
N THR A 46 -0.46 6.03 -4.89
CA THR A 46 -0.74 7.46 -4.89
C THR A 46 0.52 8.25 -4.66
N GLN A 47 1.22 7.96 -3.58
CA GLN A 47 2.47 8.64 -3.27
C GLN A 47 3.18 7.85 -2.16
N GLY A 48 4.51 7.93 -2.16
CA GLY A 48 5.29 7.28 -1.12
C GLY A 48 4.89 5.83 -0.94
N SER A 49 4.43 5.48 0.25
CA SER A 49 3.99 4.12 0.56
C SER A 49 2.49 4.07 0.81
N VAL A 50 1.73 4.89 0.09
CA VAL A 50 0.27 4.97 0.23
C VAL A 50 -0.39 4.43 -1.02
N TYR A 51 -1.26 3.44 -0.83
CA TYR A 51 -1.98 2.79 -1.92
C TYR A 51 -3.47 2.84 -1.63
N ILE A 52 -4.27 3.06 -2.65
CA ILE A 52 -5.72 3.16 -2.49
C ILE A 52 -6.41 2.20 -3.44
N ASN A 53 -7.37 1.46 -2.89
CA ASN A 53 -8.21 0.57 -3.68
C ASN A 53 -9.48 1.33 -4.04
N SER A 54 -9.64 1.63 -5.33
CA SER A 54 -10.81 2.35 -5.81
C SER A 54 -11.94 1.42 -6.23
N ASP A 55 -11.71 0.12 -6.18
CA ASP A 55 -12.77 -0.85 -6.46
C ASP A 55 -13.69 -0.90 -5.25
N THR A 56 -14.93 -0.50 -5.46
CA THR A 56 -15.89 -0.43 -4.37
C THR A 56 -16.53 -1.77 -4.03
N ASN A 57 -16.26 -2.80 -4.81
CA ASN A 57 -16.81 -4.13 -4.56
C ASN A 57 -15.84 -4.95 -3.75
N ASN A 58 -16.27 -5.38 -2.57
CA ASN A 58 -15.45 -6.26 -1.72
C ASN A 58 -14.14 -5.62 -1.29
N SER A 59 -14.16 -4.32 -1.04
CA SER A 59 -12.95 -3.60 -0.70
C SER A 59 -12.22 -4.18 0.51
N LEU A 60 -12.97 -4.55 1.54
CA LEU A 60 -12.36 -5.11 2.75
C LEU A 60 -11.73 -6.47 2.48
N THR A 61 -12.41 -7.29 1.68
CA THR A 61 -11.85 -8.58 1.29
C THR A 61 -10.54 -8.39 0.53
N THR A 62 -10.51 -7.40 -0.34
CA THR A 62 -9.30 -7.10 -1.11
C THR A 62 -8.17 -6.63 -0.20
N VAL A 63 -8.50 -5.85 0.84
CA VAL A 63 -7.51 -5.44 1.84
C VAL A 63 -6.88 -6.67 2.50
N TYR A 64 -7.71 -7.61 2.95
CA TYR A 64 -7.19 -8.81 3.58
C TYR A 64 -6.32 -9.62 2.63
N LYS A 65 -6.69 -9.70 1.36
CA LYS A 65 -5.86 -10.39 0.38
C LYS A 65 -4.51 -9.72 0.22
N ALA A 66 -4.49 -8.39 0.19
CA ALA A 66 -3.25 -7.64 0.05
C ALA A 66 -2.34 -7.86 1.26
N ILE A 67 -2.91 -7.76 2.45
CA ILE A 67 -2.13 -7.95 3.67
C ILE A 67 -1.56 -9.37 3.71
N SER A 68 -2.39 -10.34 3.36
CA SER A 68 -1.94 -11.73 3.34
C SER A 68 -0.79 -11.93 2.34
N ARG A 69 -0.90 -11.32 1.16
CA ARG A 69 0.15 -11.44 0.15
C ARG A 69 1.45 -10.83 0.63
N LEU A 70 1.38 -9.63 1.21
CA LEU A 70 2.59 -8.97 1.71
C LEU A 70 3.22 -9.75 2.85
N SER A 71 2.41 -10.40 3.68
CA SER A 71 2.94 -11.17 4.81
C SER A 71 3.70 -12.41 4.37
N GLN A 72 3.62 -12.78 3.08
CA GLN A 72 4.32 -13.93 2.55
C GLN A 72 5.65 -13.55 1.91
N ILE A 73 5.95 -12.27 1.85
CA ILE A 73 7.21 -11.80 1.28
C ILE A 73 8.20 -11.65 2.41
N ASP A 74 9.21 -12.53 2.43
CA ASP A 74 10.13 -12.61 3.56
C ASP A 74 10.84 -11.29 3.87
N TRP A 75 11.40 -10.64 2.86
CA TRP A 75 12.11 -9.39 3.13
C TRP A 75 11.16 -8.30 3.60
N PHE A 76 9.90 -8.34 3.18
CA PHE A 76 8.92 -7.36 3.65
C PHE A 76 8.60 -7.58 5.12
N LYS A 77 8.35 -8.83 5.49
CA LYS A 77 8.08 -9.18 6.90
C LYS A 77 9.20 -8.71 7.81
N GLN A 78 10.43 -8.86 7.36
CA GLN A 78 11.59 -8.56 8.19
C GLN A 78 11.92 -7.08 8.23
N SER A 79 11.44 -6.30 7.28
CA SER A 79 11.78 -4.89 7.21
C SER A 79 10.62 -3.95 7.51
N VAL A 80 9.39 -4.45 7.57
CA VAL A 80 8.26 -3.57 7.84
C VAL A 80 8.31 -3.08 9.28
N ARG A 81 8.13 -1.76 9.45
CA ARG A 81 8.00 -1.19 10.77
C ARG A 81 6.54 -1.18 11.18
N ASP A 82 5.68 -0.76 10.29
CA ASP A 82 4.25 -0.81 10.53
C ASP A 82 3.53 -0.82 9.19
N ILE A 83 2.31 -1.33 9.22
CA ILE A 83 1.43 -1.32 8.07
C ILE A 83 0.01 -1.18 8.59
N ARG A 84 -0.75 -0.27 8.00
CA ARG A 84 -2.11 0.00 8.43
C ARG A 84 -3.01 0.14 7.23
N ALA A 85 -4.27 -0.20 7.44
CA ALA A 85 -5.29 0.00 6.43
C ALA A 85 -6.44 0.75 7.08
N PHE A 86 -7.07 1.62 6.32
CA PHE A 86 -8.20 2.37 6.82
C PHE A 86 -9.14 2.73 5.69
N LYS A 87 -10.39 2.94 6.06
CA LYS A 87 -11.40 3.33 5.08
C LYS A 87 -11.25 4.82 4.78
N VAL A 88 -11.31 5.15 3.50
CA VAL A 88 -11.19 6.54 3.04
C VAL A 88 -12.58 7.05 2.70
N GLU A 89 -13.03 8.06 3.42
CA GLU A 89 -14.33 8.67 3.16
C GLU A 89 -14.25 9.59 1.96
N ASP A 90 -13.25 10.45 1.96
CA ASP A 90 -13.03 11.43 0.91
C ASP A 90 -11.59 11.43 0.48
N TRP A 91 -11.38 11.62 -0.79
CA TRP A 91 -10.03 11.70 -1.33
C TRP A 91 -9.94 12.92 -2.23
N SER A 92 -9.10 13.88 -1.85
CA SER A 92 -8.91 15.10 -2.61
C SER A 92 -7.43 15.39 -2.74
N ASP A 93 -7.04 15.85 -3.93
CA ASP A 93 -5.66 16.21 -4.19
C ASP A 93 -5.58 17.73 -4.29
N PHE A 94 -4.88 18.34 -3.35
CA PHE A 94 -4.76 19.78 -3.28
C PHE A 94 -3.44 20.29 -3.84
N THR A 95 -2.70 19.42 -4.52
CA THR A 95 -1.36 19.77 -5.00
C THR A 95 -1.37 21.03 -5.87
N GLU A 96 -2.29 21.08 -6.82
CA GLU A 96 -2.36 22.24 -7.73
C GLU A 96 -2.68 23.52 -6.99
N ILE A 97 -3.58 23.43 -6.02
CA ILE A 97 -3.95 24.61 -5.23
C ILE A 97 -2.75 25.11 -4.43
N VAL A 98 -2.01 24.19 -3.82
CA VAL A 98 -0.86 24.56 -3.00
C VAL A 98 0.26 25.15 -3.84
N LYS A 99 0.46 24.61 -5.02
CA LYS A 99 1.53 25.10 -5.90
C LYS A 99 1.19 26.45 -6.54
N GLY A 100 -0.05 26.79 -6.54
CA GLY A 100 -0.49 28.05 -7.14
C GLY A 100 -0.78 27.89 -8.60
#